data_7f9b89987249d081b35c3eeed05c7ee7
#
_entry.id   7f9b89987249d081b35c3eeed05c7ee7
#
_cell.length_a   1.000
_cell.length_b   1.000
_cell.length_c   1.000
_cell.angle_alpha   90.00
_cell.angle_beta   90.00
_cell.angle_gamma   90.00
#
_symmetry.space_group_name_H-M   'P 1'
#
loop_
_entity.id
_entity.type
_entity.pdbx_description
1 polymer ?
#
loop_
_entity_poly.entity_id
_entity_poly.type
_entity_poly.pdbx_seq_one_letter_code
_entity_poly.pdbx_strand_id
1 'polypeptide(L)'
;MNKTMKKYIASLSLLVALVFASCENPDYVPAEYNVRLNEANSYRVGEPVRFDISGNVDNLLFYSGETGHEYKYYNRYLVAPSDIRAAKFAMDIQCLYGYEGALDIYLSGTFDGLSGDNAEADRARIREMAESGMEGWTKCDYRDGTQRVWYSHEFDLKEYVDKCSIAIHWHPTRTDPGTGAAVSQRTYWINADLVTDFGQGMNTINIRNIDWIPVMMNSHYDADPYLINKGNGYINFNRSGADLIMQGVSNTELDFDIDGWLFSKPMALTAVQNDRPLVIKDMQNYMTSYEYVWNEPGTYVVTFVGINTNYAGASQLVKEFKITVFE
;
A
#
# COMPACT_ATOMS: atom_id res chain seq x y z
N MET A 1 -32.86 -17.20 -65.74
CA MET A 1 -31.62 -17.20 -64.95
C MET A 1 -30.63 -18.19 -65.59
N ASN A 2 -29.52 -17.69 -66.09
CA ASN A 2 -28.60 -18.43 -66.96
C ASN A 2 -27.85 -19.54 -66.21
N LYS A 3 -27.62 -20.70 -66.83
CA LYS A 3 -26.99 -21.88 -66.21
C LYS A 3 -25.65 -21.56 -65.56
N THR A 4 -24.93 -20.58 -66.10
CA THR A 4 -23.64 -20.06 -65.58
C THR A 4 -23.82 -19.29 -64.27
N MET A 5 -24.87 -18.49 -64.16
CA MET A 5 -25.17 -17.72 -62.96
C MET A 5 -25.57 -18.62 -61.77
N LYS A 6 -26.25 -19.73 -62.01
CA LYS A 6 -26.52 -20.76 -61.00
C LYS A 6 -25.29 -21.43 -60.45
N LYS A 7 -24.25 -21.66 -61.27
CA LYS A 7 -22.98 -22.23 -60.85
C LYS A 7 -22.18 -21.25 -59.94
N TYR A 8 -22.18 -19.97 -60.25
CA TYR A 8 -21.49 -18.96 -59.43
C TYR A 8 -22.20 -18.72 -58.09
N ILE A 9 -23.54 -18.76 -58.05
CA ILE A 9 -24.31 -18.67 -56.82
C ILE A 9 -24.07 -19.91 -55.94
N ALA A 10 -24.04 -21.12 -56.50
CA ALA A 10 -23.74 -22.33 -55.77
C ALA A 10 -22.29 -22.38 -55.25
N SER A 11 -21.31 -21.85 -56.00
CA SER A 11 -19.91 -21.76 -55.55
C SER A 11 -19.75 -20.68 -54.46
N LEU A 12 -20.47 -19.55 -54.56
CA LEU A 12 -20.41 -18.50 -53.56
C LEU A 12 -21.07 -18.91 -52.26
N SER A 13 -22.21 -19.66 -52.30
CA SER A 13 -22.84 -20.19 -51.13
C SER A 13 -22.04 -21.29 -50.44
N LEU A 14 -21.27 -22.08 -51.19
CA LEU A 14 -20.34 -23.09 -50.60
C LEU A 14 -19.13 -22.41 -49.93
N LEU A 15 -18.59 -21.32 -50.51
CA LEU A 15 -17.52 -20.55 -49.93
C LEU A 15 -17.94 -19.85 -48.64
N VAL A 16 -19.15 -19.30 -48.60
CA VAL A 16 -19.71 -18.66 -47.39
C VAL A 16 -19.99 -19.68 -46.29
N ALA A 17 -20.45 -20.89 -46.65
CA ALA A 17 -20.66 -21.96 -45.68
C ALA A 17 -19.33 -22.48 -45.05
N LEU A 18 -18.23 -22.46 -45.81
CA LEU A 18 -16.92 -22.83 -45.29
C LEU A 18 -16.30 -21.81 -44.33
N VAL A 19 -16.68 -20.52 -44.46
CA VAL A 19 -16.23 -19.46 -43.54
C VAL A 19 -16.96 -19.54 -42.21
N PHE A 20 -18.18 -20.03 -42.13
CA PHE A 20 -18.91 -20.22 -40.88
C PHE A 20 -18.60 -21.54 -40.17
N ALA A 21 -17.95 -22.49 -40.84
CA ALA A 21 -17.53 -23.77 -40.19
C ALA A 21 -16.15 -23.68 -39.51
N SER A 22 -15.49 -22.51 -39.56
CA SER A 22 -14.13 -22.33 -39.03
C SER A 22 -14.07 -21.68 -37.64
N CYS A 23 -15.19 -21.42 -37.01
CA CYS A 23 -15.20 -21.04 -35.58
C CYS A 23 -15.64 -22.27 -34.77
N GLU A 24 -14.77 -23.24 -34.60
CA GLU A 24 -14.86 -24.10 -33.43
C GLU A 24 -14.57 -23.21 -32.22
N ASN A 25 -15.56 -23.05 -31.36
CA ASN A 25 -15.33 -22.51 -30.04
C ASN A 25 -14.31 -23.44 -29.39
N PRO A 26 -13.10 -22.98 -29.00
CA PRO A 26 -12.23 -23.84 -28.25
C PRO A 26 -12.96 -24.31 -27.01
N ASP A 27 -13.06 -25.60 -26.86
CA ASP A 27 -13.69 -26.23 -25.71
C ASP A 27 -13.07 -25.70 -24.43
N TYR A 28 -13.91 -25.45 -23.45
CA TYR A 28 -13.46 -25.17 -22.09
C TYR A 28 -12.70 -26.39 -21.57
N VAL A 29 -11.41 -26.23 -21.28
CA VAL A 29 -10.56 -27.32 -20.75
C VAL A 29 -10.44 -27.14 -19.24
N PRO A 30 -11.00 -28.04 -18.44
CA PRO A 30 -10.81 -28.04 -16.99
C PRO A 30 -9.33 -28.12 -16.62
N ALA A 31 -8.95 -27.49 -15.50
CA ALA A 31 -7.61 -27.64 -14.96
C ALA A 31 -7.43 -29.07 -14.44
N GLU A 32 -6.52 -29.82 -15.05
CA GLU A 32 -6.17 -31.17 -14.63
C GLU A 32 -4.67 -31.28 -14.46
N TYR A 33 -4.24 -31.55 -13.24
CA TYR A 33 -2.84 -31.78 -12.92
C TYR A 33 -2.71 -32.64 -11.66
N ASN A 34 -1.55 -33.23 -11.49
CA ASN A 34 -1.20 -33.97 -10.29
C ASN A 34 0.16 -33.47 -9.77
N VAL A 35 0.25 -33.42 -8.45
CA VAL A 35 1.50 -33.14 -7.73
C VAL A 35 1.77 -34.34 -6.83
N ARG A 36 2.99 -34.85 -6.87
CA ARG A 36 3.47 -35.87 -5.94
C ARG A 36 4.66 -35.30 -5.19
N LEU A 37 4.55 -35.37 -3.87
CA LEU A 37 5.67 -35.06 -3.01
C LEU A 37 6.63 -36.25 -3.08
N ASN A 38 7.91 -35.99 -3.36
CA ASN A 38 8.93 -37.01 -3.23
C ASN A 38 9.18 -37.23 -1.74
N GLU A 39 8.61 -38.31 -1.21
CA GLU A 39 8.63 -38.63 0.22
C GLU A 39 10.07 -38.89 0.67
N ALA A 40 10.62 -37.96 1.44
CA ALA A 40 11.77 -38.20 2.30
C ALA A 40 11.26 -38.55 3.71
N ASN A 41 12.01 -39.33 4.46
CA ASN A 41 11.67 -39.67 5.85
C ASN A 41 11.65 -38.44 6.77
N SER A 42 12.30 -37.36 6.37
CA SER A 42 12.28 -36.05 7.02
C SER A 42 12.80 -34.99 6.04
N TYR A 43 12.24 -33.77 6.12
CA TYR A 43 12.75 -32.59 5.41
C TYR A 43 13.52 -31.73 6.42
N ARG A 44 14.64 -31.16 5.98
CA ARG A 44 15.51 -30.34 6.82
C ARG A 44 15.60 -28.91 6.30
N VAL A 45 15.84 -28.00 7.21
CA VAL A 45 16.13 -26.61 6.88
C VAL A 45 17.28 -26.52 5.88
N GLY A 46 17.11 -25.73 4.83
CA GLY A 46 18.12 -25.53 3.79
C GLY A 46 18.22 -26.62 2.73
N GLU A 47 17.47 -27.73 2.87
CA GLU A 47 17.42 -28.78 1.86
C GLU A 47 16.24 -28.62 0.90
N PRO A 48 16.42 -28.87 -0.41
CA PRO A 48 15.35 -28.76 -1.39
C PRO A 48 14.33 -29.89 -1.21
N VAL A 49 13.07 -29.51 -1.14
CA VAL A 49 11.91 -30.43 -1.19
C VAL A 49 11.38 -30.41 -2.61
N ARG A 50 11.37 -31.61 -3.23
CA ARG A 50 10.97 -31.79 -4.62
C ARG A 50 9.54 -32.26 -4.74
N PHE A 51 8.81 -31.62 -5.64
CA PHE A 51 7.46 -31.96 -6.06
C PHE A 51 7.50 -32.40 -7.53
N ASP A 52 7.06 -33.61 -7.83
CA ASP A 52 6.89 -34.06 -9.20
C ASP A 52 5.51 -33.65 -9.71
N ILE A 53 5.45 -32.99 -10.86
CA ILE A 53 4.26 -32.36 -11.42
C ILE A 53 3.92 -33.07 -12.74
N SER A 54 2.65 -33.42 -12.93
CA SER A 54 2.15 -33.97 -14.19
C SER A 54 0.76 -33.42 -14.51
N GLY A 55 0.37 -33.51 -15.77
CA GLY A 55 -0.87 -32.93 -16.28
C GLY A 55 -0.62 -31.63 -17.04
N ASN A 56 -1.71 -30.97 -17.43
CA ASN A 56 -1.65 -29.77 -18.25
C ASN A 56 -2.54 -28.68 -17.67
N VAL A 57 -1.88 -27.66 -17.11
CA VAL A 57 -2.52 -26.41 -16.69
C VAL A 57 -1.80 -25.24 -17.32
N ASP A 58 -2.52 -24.18 -17.65
CA ASP A 58 -1.97 -22.97 -18.25
C ASP A 58 -1.05 -22.27 -17.26
N ASN A 59 -1.50 -22.12 -16.03
CA ASN A 59 -0.74 -21.48 -14.96
C ASN A 59 -0.73 -22.38 -13.71
N LEU A 60 0.41 -22.41 -13.02
CA LEU A 60 0.54 -23.07 -11.73
C LEU A 60 1.14 -22.12 -10.71
N LEU A 61 0.37 -21.89 -9.66
CA LEU A 61 0.73 -21.04 -8.53
C LEU A 61 1.15 -21.92 -7.36
N PHE A 62 2.13 -21.46 -6.60
CA PHE A 62 2.66 -22.15 -5.43
C PHE A 62 2.63 -21.24 -4.21
N TYR A 63 1.98 -21.71 -3.15
CA TYR A 63 2.03 -21.09 -1.83
C TYR A 63 2.88 -21.99 -0.91
N SER A 64 3.95 -21.45 -0.36
CA SER A 64 4.90 -22.22 0.47
C SER A 64 4.36 -22.56 1.86
N GLY A 65 3.32 -21.87 2.30
CA GLY A 65 2.78 -21.98 3.68
C GLY A 65 3.56 -21.14 4.70
N GLU A 66 4.57 -20.38 4.25
CA GLU A 66 5.25 -19.39 5.07
C GLU A 66 4.41 -18.12 5.22
N THR A 67 4.70 -17.32 6.24
CA THR A 67 4.02 -16.03 6.45
C THR A 67 4.07 -15.16 5.18
N GLY A 68 2.92 -14.68 4.73
CA GLY A 68 2.77 -13.93 3.48
C GLY A 68 2.58 -14.81 2.22
N HIS A 69 2.68 -16.14 2.37
CA HIS A 69 2.55 -17.13 1.31
C HIS A 69 1.65 -18.31 1.73
N GLU A 70 0.59 -18.04 2.51
CA GLU A 70 -0.40 -19.03 2.94
C GLU A 70 -1.67 -18.92 2.10
N TYR A 71 -2.05 -19.99 1.41
CA TYR A 71 -3.24 -20.01 0.54
C TYR A 71 -4.54 -19.63 1.26
N LYS A 72 -4.70 -20.00 2.53
CA LYS A 72 -5.88 -19.63 3.33
C LYS A 72 -6.12 -18.11 3.42
N TYR A 73 -5.12 -17.31 3.13
CA TYR A 73 -5.16 -15.84 3.17
C TYR A 73 -5.06 -15.18 1.78
N TYR A 74 -5.23 -15.95 0.70
CA TYR A 74 -5.09 -15.46 -0.68
C TYR A 74 -6.06 -14.32 -1.03
N ASN A 75 -7.19 -14.23 -0.33
CA ASN A 75 -8.21 -13.18 -0.50
C ASN A 75 -8.47 -12.38 0.78
N ARG A 76 -7.54 -12.41 1.75
CA ARG A 76 -7.63 -11.63 2.97
C ARG A 76 -7.17 -10.20 2.70
N TYR A 77 -8.09 -9.25 2.72
CA TYR A 77 -7.82 -7.83 2.58
C TYR A 77 -8.04 -7.05 3.87
N LEU A 78 -8.69 -7.66 4.84
CA LEU A 78 -8.98 -7.09 6.15
C LEU A 78 -8.70 -8.12 7.24
N VAL A 79 -8.32 -7.63 8.41
CA VAL A 79 -8.27 -8.39 9.67
C VAL A 79 -9.26 -7.76 10.64
N ALA A 80 -9.75 -8.54 11.61
CA ALA A 80 -10.58 -7.97 12.65
C ALA A 80 -9.73 -7.05 13.54
N PRO A 81 -10.27 -5.93 14.07
CA PRO A 81 -9.55 -5.05 14.99
C PRO A 81 -8.96 -5.78 16.20
N SER A 82 -9.67 -6.84 16.67
CA SER A 82 -9.22 -7.73 17.75
C SER A 82 -7.95 -8.52 17.42
N ASP A 83 -7.70 -8.77 16.15
CA ASP A 83 -6.54 -9.55 15.69
C ASP A 83 -5.28 -8.68 15.57
N ILE A 84 -5.44 -7.36 15.59
CA ILE A 84 -4.31 -6.43 15.61
C ILE A 84 -3.69 -6.46 16.99
N ARG A 85 -2.45 -6.92 17.09
CA ARG A 85 -1.69 -6.99 18.34
C ARG A 85 -1.14 -5.65 18.75
N ALA A 86 -0.59 -4.92 17.79
CA ALA A 86 -0.05 -3.58 17.96
C ALA A 86 -0.25 -2.76 16.70
N ALA A 87 -0.47 -1.47 16.86
CA ALA A 87 -0.45 -0.51 15.78
C ALA A 87 0.27 0.75 16.28
N LYS A 88 1.17 1.30 15.47
CA LYS A 88 1.94 2.48 15.85
C LYS A 88 2.21 3.40 14.66
N PHE A 89 2.33 4.68 14.95
CA PHE A 89 2.94 5.67 14.09
C PHE A 89 4.38 5.86 14.56
N ALA A 90 5.33 5.30 13.80
CA ALA A 90 6.75 5.43 14.05
C ALA A 90 7.30 6.59 13.24
N MET A 91 7.96 7.53 13.89
CA MET A 91 8.38 8.79 13.28
C MET A 91 9.80 9.17 13.71
N ASP A 92 10.65 9.50 12.73
CA ASP A 92 11.89 10.23 12.93
C ASP A 92 11.69 11.66 12.43
N ILE A 93 11.97 12.64 13.28
CA ILE A 93 11.82 14.04 12.96
C ILE A 93 13.11 14.81 13.20
N GLN A 94 13.38 15.80 12.36
CA GLN A 94 14.47 16.73 12.49
C GLN A 94 14.02 18.16 12.19
N CYS A 95 14.22 19.08 13.11
CA CYS A 95 14.24 20.51 12.80
C CYS A 95 15.56 20.82 12.08
N LEU A 96 15.53 20.91 10.76
CA LEU A 96 16.76 21.19 9.98
C LEU A 96 17.20 22.64 10.11
N TYR A 97 16.22 23.56 10.06
CA TYR A 97 16.39 25.00 10.26
C TYR A 97 15.17 25.54 10.97
N GLY A 98 15.36 26.41 11.95
CA GLY A 98 14.29 27.01 12.70
C GLY A 98 14.48 26.82 14.20
N TYR A 99 13.42 26.57 14.90
CA TYR A 99 13.35 26.37 16.34
C TYR A 99 12.41 25.23 16.68
N GLU A 100 12.53 24.66 17.89
CA GLU A 100 11.70 23.59 18.41
C GLU A 100 10.25 24.05 18.62
N GLY A 101 9.26 23.20 18.30
CA GLY A 101 7.85 23.42 18.61
C GLY A 101 7.08 24.24 17.58
N ALA A 102 7.55 24.32 16.34
CA ALA A 102 6.83 24.96 15.24
C ALA A 102 6.07 23.96 14.35
N LEU A 103 5.95 22.72 14.81
CA LEU A 103 5.19 21.66 14.17
C LEU A 103 4.42 20.88 15.24
N ASP A 104 3.13 20.67 14.99
CA ASP A 104 2.25 19.88 15.87
C ASP A 104 1.69 18.69 15.10
N ILE A 105 1.58 17.54 15.75
CA ILE A 105 1.01 16.32 15.17
C ILE A 105 -0.16 15.87 16.02
N TYR A 106 -1.24 15.49 15.36
CA TYR A 106 -2.49 15.07 15.99
C TYR A 106 -2.99 13.77 15.37
N LEU A 107 -3.66 12.95 16.20
CA LEU A 107 -4.32 11.69 15.81
C LEU A 107 -5.81 11.78 16.10
N SER A 108 -6.66 11.25 15.23
CA SER A 108 -8.11 11.18 15.45
C SER A 108 -8.71 9.88 14.94
N GLY A 109 -9.62 9.32 15.72
CA GLY A 109 -10.49 8.20 15.32
C GLY A 109 -11.87 8.64 14.83
N THR A 110 -12.19 9.94 14.89
CA THR A 110 -13.54 10.45 14.60
C THR A 110 -13.60 11.40 13.41
N PHE A 111 -12.45 11.89 12.94
CA PHE A 111 -12.39 12.82 11.81
C PHE A 111 -12.91 12.20 10.52
N ASP A 112 -13.77 12.92 9.79
CA ASP A 112 -14.40 12.45 8.54
C ASP A 112 -13.72 12.93 7.26
N GLY A 113 -12.61 13.66 7.40
CA GLY A 113 -11.85 14.20 6.27
C GLY A 113 -12.17 15.66 5.93
N LEU A 114 -11.33 16.24 5.10
CA LEU A 114 -11.59 17.50 4.39
C LEU A 114 -12.09 17.18 2.97
N SER A 115 -12.63 18.17 2.28
CA SER A 115 -13.08 18.01 0.90
C SER A 115 -11.90 17.86 -0.07
N GLY A 116 -10.86 18.67 0.11
CA GLY A 116 -9.69 18.72 -0.76
C GLY A 116 -9.93 19.42 -2.10
N ASP A 117 -11.10 20.01 -2.31
CA ASP A 117 -11.51 20.72 -3.53
C ASP A 117 -12.25 22.03 -3.26
N ASN A 118 -12.62 22.31 -2.00
CA ASN A 118 -13.25 23.56 -1.57
C ASN A 118 -12.43 24.24 -0.48
N ALA A 119 -11.48 25.06 -0.91
CA ALA A 119 -10.51 25.70 0.00
C ALA A 119 -11.15 26.59 1.06
N GLU A 120 -12.25 27.30 0.73
CA GLU A 120 -12.94 28.15 1.69
C GLU A 120 -13.57 27.33 2.81
N ALA A 121 -14.29 26.26 2.43
CA ALA A 121 -14.92 25.34 3.39
C ALA A 121 -13.87 24.60 4.24
N ASP A 122 -12.80 24.10 3.62
CA ASP A 122 -11.75 23.39 4.34
C ASP A 122 -11.00 24.30 5.31
N ARG A 123 -10.65 25.52 4.89
CA ARG A 123 -10.05 26.54 5.79
C ARG A 123 -10.98 26.95 6.92
N ALA A 124 -12.29 27.10 6.64
CA ALA A 124 -13.28 27.40 7.69
C ALA A 124 -13.34 26.28 8.72
N ARG A 125 -13.39 25.02 8.27
CA ARG A 125 -13.40 23.85 9.15
C ARG A 125 -12.12 23.73 9.98
N ILE A 126 -10.94 24.00 9.38
CA ILE A 126 -9.68 24.00 10.12
C ILE A 126 -9.66 25.07 11.21
N ARG A 127 -10.16 26.29 10.92
CA ARG A 127 -10.27 27.35 11.95
C ARG A 127 -11.19 26.92 13.09
N GLU A 128 -12.35 26.35 12.79
CA GLU A 128 -13.29 25.84 13.80
C GLU A 128 -12.63 24.77 14.68
N MET A 129 -11.92 23.81 14.08
CA MET A 129 -11.15 22.80 14.84
C MET A 129 -10.07 23.43 15.71
N ALA A 130 -9.31 24.40 15.18
CA ALA A 130 -8.28 25.08 15.95
C ALA A 130 -8.86 25.91 17.10
N GLU A 131 -9.97 26.64 16.87
CA GLU A 131 -10.70 27.43 17.90
C GLU A 131 -11.30 26.54 18.99
N SER A 132 -11.72 25.33 18.68
CA SER A 132 -12.19 24.33 19.67
C SER A 132 -11.04 23.65 20.43
N GLY A 133 -9.77 23.98 20.14
CA GLY A 133 -8.61 23.34 20.72
C GLY A 133 -8.38 21.94 20.17
N MET A 134 -8.75 21.68 18.91
CA MET A 134 -8.65 20.38 18.24
C MET A 134 -9.49 19.31 18.95
N GLU A 135 -10.73 19.62 19.30
CA GLU A 135 -11.65 18.64 19.90
C GLU A 135 -11.79 17.40 19.03
N GLY A 136 -11.70 16.19 19.64
CA GLY A 136 -11.71 14.91 18.92
C GLY A 136 -10.35 14.51 18.32
N TRP A 137 -9.31 15.28 18.60
CA TRP A 137 -7.93 14.98 18.24
C TRP A 137 -7.05 14.82 19.48
N THR A 138 -6.15 13.88 19.45
CA THR A 138 -5.10 13.69 20.44
C THR A 138 -3.81 14.28 19.94
N LYS A 139 -3.28 15.31 20.60
CA LYS A 139 -1.97 15.87 20.27
C LYS A 139 -0.87 14.90 20.67
N CYS A 140 0.03 14.59 19.77
CA CYS A 140 1.20 13.81 20.04
C CYS A 140 2.19 14.62 20.88
N ASP A 141 2.66 14.02 21.98
CA ASP A 141 3.73 14.61 22.79
C ASP A 141 5.08 14.09 22.27
N TYR A 142 5.85 14.97 21.68
CA TYR A 142 7.14 14.64 21.11
C TYR A 142 8.09 15.82 21.16
N ARG A 143 9.35 15.54 20.89
CA ARG A 143 10.41 16.53 20.81
C ARG A 143 10.98 16.53 19.40
N ASP A 144 10.95 17.67 18.72
CA ASP A 144 11.57 17.90 17.42
C ASP A 144 13.00 18.45 17.52
N GLY A 145 13.38 18.82 18.73
CA GLY A 145 14.72 18.98 19.23
C GLY A 145 15.58 20.09 18.65
N THR A 146 16.85 19.94 18.87
CA THR A 146 17.89 20.87 18.39
C THR A 146 18.06 20.75 16.87
N GLN A 147 18.39 21.86 16.22
CA GLN A 147 18.66 21.87 14.78
C GLN A 147 19.61 20.77 14.34
N ARG A 148 19.25 20.06 13.26
CA ARG A 148 20.02 19.01 12.58
C ARG A 148 20.27 17.75 13.41
N VAL A 149 19.46 17.51 14.43
CA VAL A 149 19.44 16.27 15.20
C VAL A 149 18.15 15.53 14.93
N TRP A 150 18.23 14.24 14.63
CA TRP A 150 17.08 13.37 14.48
C TRP A 150 16.61 12.88 15.84
N TYR A 151 15.30 12.87 16.03
CA TYR A 151 14.62 12.32 17.20
C TYR A 151 13.59 11.28 16.74
N SER A 152 13.63 10.10 17.36
CA SER A 152 12.71 9.01 17.05
C SER A 152 11.59 8.95 18.07
N HIS A 153 10.37 8.78 17.58
CA HIS A 153 9.15 8.69 18.38
C HIS A 153 8.25 7.58 17.88
N GLU A 154 7.47 7.02 18.79
CA GLU A 154 6.43 6.04 18.48
C GLU A 154 5.14 6.43 19.22
N PHE A 155 4.03 6.47 18.50
CA PHE A 155 2.72 6.77 19.04
C PHE A 155 1.81 5.56 18.85
N ASP A 156 1.16 5.13 19.92
CA ASP A 156 0.24 4.00 19.88
C ASP A 156 -1.00 4.36 19.06
N LEU A 157 -1.34 3.50 18.09
CA LEU A 157 -2.50 3.62 17.23
C LEU A 157 -3.55 2.53 17.49
N LYS A 158 -3.43 1.75 18.56
CA LYS A 158 -4.32 0.62 18.83
C LYS A 158 -5.79 1.03 18.93
N GLU A 159 -6.08 2.22 19.48
CA GLU A 159 -7.44 2.76 19.59
C GLU A 159 -7.97 3.33 18.26
N TYR A 160 -7.10 3.51 17.25
CA TYR A 160 -7.43 4.10 15.95
C TYR A 160 -7.48 3.08 14.82
N VAL A 161 -7.43 1.77 15.11
CA VAL A 161 -7.30 0.74 14.07
C VAL A 161 -8.48 0.68 13.09
N ASP A 162 -9.68 1.01 13.55
CA ASP A 162 -10.88 1.05 12.70
C ASP A 162 -10.94 2.31 11.83
N LYS A 163 -10.46 3.42 12.38
CA LYS A 163 -10.42 4.69 11.69
C LYS A 163 -9.29 5.53 12.27
N CYS A 164 -8.33 5.84 11.45
CA CYS A 164 -7.17 6.66 11.80
C CYS A 164 -7.08 7.85 10.86
N SER A 165 -6.92 9.02 11.43
CA SER A 165 -6.53 10.23 10.70
C SER A 165 -5.38 10.91 11.41
N ILE A 166 -4.46 11.46 10.65
CA ILE A 166 -3.30 12.20 11.12
C ILE A 166 -3.43 13.63 10.63
N ALA A 167 -3.20 14.59 11.50
CA ALA A 167 -3.04 15.98 11.11
C ALA A 167 -1.66 16.50 11.54
N ILE A 168 -1.03 17.24 10.66
CA ILE A 168 0.27 17.89 10.91
C ILE A 168 0.06 19.39 10.69
N HIS A 169 0.29 20.18 11.72
CA HIS A 169 0.23 21.64 11.68
C HIS A 169 1.62 22.23 11.67
N TRP A 170 2.03 22.82 10.58
CA TRP A 170 3.29 23.50 10.40
C TRP A 170 3.11 25.01 10.52
N HIS A 171 3.55 25.58 11.67
CA HIS A 171 3.24 26.95 12.03
C HIS A 171 4.46 27.79 12.51
N PRO A 172 5.59 27.74 11.80
CA PRO A 172 6.77 28.47 12.21
C PRO A 172 6.58 29.99 12.02
N THR A 173 6.89 30.73 13.07
CA THR A 173 6.93 32.19 13.05
C THR A 173 8.25 32.71 12.50
N ARG A 174 8.27 33.99 12.07
CA ARG A 174 9.48 34.67 11.57
C ARG A 174 10.51 34.96 12.65
N THR A 175 10.09 34.91 13.89
CA THR A 175 10.96 35.07 15.07
C THR A 175 10.78 33.87 15.98
N ASP A 176 11.86 33.40 16.57
CA ASP A 176 11.85 32.37 17.60
C ASP A 176 11.11 32.92 18.85
N PRO A 177 10.00 32.29 19.28
CA PRO A 177 9.23 32.77 20.42
C PRO A 177 10.02 32.78 21.74
N GLY A 178 11.00 31.89 21.88
CA GLY A 178 11.80 31.76 23.10
C GLY A 178 12.93 32.78 23.20
N THR A 179 13.52 33.16 22.08
CA THR A 179 14.70 34.05 22.05
C THR A 179 14.42 35.39 21.42
N GLY A 180 13.34 35.58 20.68
CA GLY A 180 13.04 36.80 19.89
C GLY A 180 13.94 36.98 18.66
N ALA A 181 14.83 36.04 18.37
CA ALA A 181 15.73 36.10 17.24
C ALA A 181 15.00 35.86 15.91
N ALA A 182 15.40 36.53 14.85
CA ALA A 182 14.89 36.29 13.50
C ALA A 182 15.21 34.83 13.06
N VAL A 183 14.23 34.14 12.53
CA VAL A 183 14.36 32.77 12.07
C VAL A 183 14.28 32.70 10.55
N SER A 184 15.27 32.10 9.94
CA SER A 184 15.33 31.86 8.51
C SER A 184 15.21 30.36 8.20
N GLN A 185 14.67 30.03 7.03
CA GLN A 185 14.60 28.62 6.55
C GLN A 185 13.94 27.65 7.53
N ARG A 186 12.75 27.93 7.95
CA ARG A 186 11.94 27.15 8.90
C ARG A 186 11.54 25.78 8.32
N THR A 187 12.46 24.81 8.38
CA THR A 187 12.38 23.53 7.64
C THR A 187 12.42 22.34 8.58
N TYR A 188 11.45 21.44 8.41
CA TYR A 188 11.35 20.18 9.11
C TYR A 188 11.46 19.00 8.14
N TRP A 189 12.18 17.99 8.55
CA TRP A 189 12.32 16.71 7.87
C TRP A 189 11.69 15.60 8.70
N ILE A 190 10.86 14.79 8.07
CA ILE A 190 10.12 13.70 8.75
C ILE A 190 10.24 12.45 7.90
N ASN A 191 10.66 11.34 8.54
CA ASN A 191 10.50 9.98 8.04
C ASN A 191 9.47 9.29 8.92
N ALA A 192 8.45 8.66 8.36
CA ALA A 192 7.44 8.04 9.19
C ALA A 192 6.73 6.89 8.49
N ASP A 193 6.34 5.92 9.33
CA ASP A 193 5.61 4.73 8.94
C ASP A 193 4.45 4.46 9.90
N LEU A 194 3.33 4.02 9.35
CA LEU A 194 2.26 3.36 10.08
C LEU A 194 2.56 1.88 10.09
N VAL A 195 2.79 1.29 11.24
CA VAL A 195 3.13 -0.12 11.40
C VAL A 195 2.02 -0.82 12.16
N THR A 196 1.46 -1.88 11.59
CA THR A 196 0.41 -2.70 12.20
C THR A 196 0.88 -4.14 12.29
N ASP A 197 0.92 -4.71 13.50
CA ASP A 197 1.17 -6.12 13.76
C ASP A 197 -0.16 -6.84 13.96
N PHE A 198 -0.49 -7.76 13.08
CA PHE A 198 -1.68 -8.62 13.17
C PHE A 198 -1.33 -10.07 13.53
N GLY A 199 -0.13 -10.29 14.08
CA GLY A 199 0.30 -11.56 14.67
C GLY A 199 0.72 -12.65 13.69
N GLN A 200 0.33 -12.54 12.43
CA GLN A 200 0.72 -13.42 11.34
C GLN A 200 1.56 -12.66 10.30
N GLY A 201 1.91 -11.42 10.62
CA GLY A 201 2.70 -10.55 9.79
C GLY A 201 2.54 -9.10 10.23
N MET A 202 3.29 -8.24 9.56
CA MET A 202 3.24 -6.81 9.76
C MET A 202 2.84 -6.12 8.45
N ASN A 203 2.00 -5.09 8.57
CA ASN A 203 1.74 -4.16 7.48
C ASN A 203 2.43 -2.84 7.80
N THR A 204 3.15 -2.28 6.84
CA THR A 204 3.83 -1.00 6.97
C THR A 204 3.41 -0.08 5.83
N ILE A 205 2.89 1.08 6.18
CA ILE A 205 2.49 2.11 5.24
C ILE A 205 3.38 3.32 5.47
N ASN A 206 4.28 3.60 4.53
CA ASN A 206 5.11 4.80 4.60
C ASN A 206 4.25 6.06 4.43
N ILE A 207 4.60 7.13 5.13
CA ILE A 207 3.89 8.42 5.11
C ILE A 207 3.69 8.98 3.70
N ARG A 208 4.57 8.66 2.74
CA ARG A 208 4.44 9.04 1.31
C ARG A 208 3.28 8.36 0.60
N ASN A 209 2.83 7.21 1.11
CA ASN A 209 1.77 6.39 0.50
C ASN A 209 0.40 6.63 1.14
N ILE A 210 0.31 7.61 2.02
CA ILE A 210 -0.95 8.07 2.62
C ILE A 210 -1.58 9.12 1.70
N ASP A 211 -2.89 9.10 1.58
CA ASP A 211 -3.65 10.15 0.89
C ASP A 211 -3.72 11.40 1.76
N TRP A 212 -3.02 12.44 1.36
CA TRP A 212 -2.94 13.70 2.09
C TRP A 212 -3.72 14.83 1.43
N ILE A 213 -4.32 15.69 2.24
CA ILE A 213 -4.90 16.97 1.84
C ILE A 213 -4.09 18.08 2.53
N PRO A 214 -3.19 18.75 1.82
CA PRO A 214 -2.50 19.93 2.33
C PRO A 214 -3.43 21.13 2.25
N VAL A 215 -3.41 22.00 3.23
CA VAL A 215 -4.16 23.27 3.22
C VAL A 215 -3.28 24.37 3.77
N MET A 216 -2.88 25.30 2.92
CA MET A 216 -2.15 26.51 3.32
C MET A 216 -3.14 27.61 3.69
N MET A 217 -3.05 28.13 4.92
CA MET A 217 -4.01 29.06 5.48
C MET A 217 -3.75 30.52 5.12
N ASN A 218 -2.51 30.87 4.77
CA ASN A 218 -2.12 32.23 4.42
C ASN A 218 -2.68 32.67 3.06
N SER A 219 -3.05 33.93 2.92
CA SER A 219 -3.60 34.50 1.68
C SER A 219 -2.61 34.44 0.48
N HIS A 220 -1.31 34.37 0.75
CA HIS A 220 -0.29 34.13 -0.28
C HIS A 220 -0.59 32.90 -1.15
N TYR A 221 -1.27 31.90 -0.59
CA TYR A 221 -1.61 30.63 -1.23
C TYR A 221 -3.05 30.56 -1.77
N ASP A 222 -3.77 31.69 -1.87
CA ASP A 222 -5.18 31.69 -2.29
C ASP A 222 -5.39 31.17 -3.70
N ALA A 223 -4.40 31.32 -4.58
CA ALA A 223 -4.48 30.81 -5.96
C ALA A 223 -4.44 29.27 -6.00
N ASP A 224 -3.74 28.61 -5.07
CA ASP A 224 -3.64 27.16 -4.97
C ASP A 224 -3.30 26.72 -3.55
N PRO A 225 -4.29 26.67 -2.65
CA PRO A 225 -4.06 26.37 -1.24
C PRO A 225 -3.73 24.87 -0.95
N TYR A 226 -3.96 23.99 -1.93
CA TYR A 226 -3.68 22.55 -1.83
C TYR A 226 -2.34 22.15 -2.44
N LEU A 227 -1.52 23.09 -2.82
CA LEU A 227 -0.31 22.80 -3.56
C LEU A 227 0.76 22.15 -2.69
N ILE A 228 1.28 21.02 -3.20
CA ILE A 228 2.40 20.29 -2.62
C ILE A 228 3.52 20.11 -3.66
N ASN A 229 4.69 19.69 -3.20
CA ASN A 229 5.86 19.37 -4.06
C ASN A 229 6.39 20.55 -4.91
N LYS A 230 6.10 21.77 -4.51
CA LYS A 230 6.50 22.98 -5.24
C LYS A 230 7.89 23.52 -4.85
N GLY A 231 8.49 23.03 -3.77
CA GLY A 231 9.80 23.48 -3.29
C GLY A 231 9.71 24.35 -2.05
N ASN A 232 10.36 25.51 -2.07
CA ASN A 232 10.44 26.39 -0.90
C ASN A 232 9.09 27.01 -0.54
N GLY A 233 8.76 27.06 0.73
CA GLY A 233 7.49 27.57 1.26
C GLY A 233 6.33 26.58 1.20
N TYR A 234 6.59 25.33 0.85
CA TYR A 234 5.56 24.31 0.65
C TYR A 234 5.86 22.98 1.37
N ILE A 235 4.86 22.14 1.42
CA ILE A 235 4.93 20.75 1.88
C ILE A 235 5.41 19.88 0.71
N ASN A 236 6.41 19.05 0.93
CA ASN A 236 7.03 18.26 -0.13
C ASN A 236 7.22 16.80 0.27
N PHE A 237 6.79 15.88 -0.59
CA PHE A 237 7.02 14.43 -0.49
C PHE A 237 8.07 13.90 -1.49
N ASN A 238 8.47 14.71 -2.48
CA ASN A 238 9.30 14.27 -3.61
C ASN A 238 10.76 14.69 -3.48
N ARG A 239 11.16 15.32 -2.39
CA ARG A 239 12.54 15.77 -2.19
C ARG A 239 13.38 14.67 -1.54
N SER A 240 14.67 14.64 -1.87
CA SER A 240 15.64 13.78 -1.20
C SER A 240 15.94 14.29 0.21
N GLY A 241 16.19 13.36 1.13
CA GLY A 241 16.60 13.65 2.50
C GLY A 241 15.62 13.18 3.56
N ALA A 242 14.32 13.24 3.30
CA ALA A 242 13.28 12.72 4.16
C ALA A 242 12.04 12.32 3.36
N ASP A 243 11.12 11.59 3.99
CA ASP A 243 9.85 11.17 3.38
C ASP A 243 8.91 12.36 3.18
N LEU A 244 8.86 13.24 4.16
CA LEU A 244 8.08 14.47 4.15
C LEU A 244 8.99 15.63 4.57
N ILE A 245 8.96 16.71 3.80
CA ILE A 245 9.70 17.93 4.10
C ILE A 245 8.73 19.11 4.15
N MET A 246 8.62 19.75 5.30
CA MET A 246 8.04 21.07 5.45
C MET A 246 9.13 22.09 5.09
N GLN A 247 9.12 22.56 3.85
CA GLN A 247 10.22 23.33 3.27
C GLN A 247 10.05 24.82 3.55
N GLY A 248 10.69 25.29 4.56
CA GLY A 248 10.78 26.74 4.82
C GLY A 248 11.59 27.51 3.77
N VAL A 249 11.57 28.80 3.91
CA VAL A 249 12.25 29.74 3.02
C VAL A 249 12.75 30.94 3.84
N SER A 250 13.63 31.75 3.27
CA SER A 250 14.14 32.95 3.96
C SER A 250 13.02 33.97 4.23
N ASN A 251 13.17 34.75 5.29
CA ASN A 251 12.24 35.85 5.62
C ASN A 251 12.16 36.97 4.57
N THR A 252 13.09 36.99 3.62
CA THR A 252 13.05 37.93 2.50
C THR A 252 12.16 37.44 1.36
N GLU A 253 11.92 36.13 1.26
CA GLU A 253 11.03 35.53 0.26
C GLU A 253 9.60 35.42 0.77
N LEU A 254 9.42 35.05 2.07
CA LEU A 254 8.13 35.03 2.74
C LEU A 254 8.16 35.90 3.99
N ASP A 255 7.46 37.03 3.94
CA ASP A 255 7.41 38.06 4.98
C ASP A 255 6.30 37.86 6.01
N PHE A 256 5.74 36.65 6.10
CA PHE A 256 4.69 36.27 7.00
C PHE A 256 5.05 34.99 7.77
N ASP A 257 4.34 34.75 8.89
CA ASP A 257 4.38 33.49 9.61
C ASP A 257 3.65 32.41 8.79
N ILE A 258 4.22 31.24 8.70
CA ILE A 258 3.61 30.15 7.93
C ILE A 258 2.50 29.51 8.78
N ASP A 259 1.38 29.21 8.14
CA ASP A 259 0.26 28.44 8.71
C ASP A 259 -0.16 27.42 7.64
N GLY A 260 0.37 26.21 7.77
CA GLY A 260 0.15 25.11 6.84
C GLY A 260 -0.32 23.86 7.56
N TRP A 261 -1.36 23.25 7.04
CA TRP A 261 -1.92 22.02 7.56
C TRP A 261 -1.81 20.90 6.55
N LEU A 262 -1.60 19.69 7.07
CA LEU A 262 -1.60 18.48 6.28
C LEU A 262 -2.48 17.45 6.98
N PHE A 263 -3.62 17.11 6.38
CA PHE A 263 -4.55 16.11 6.90
C PHE A 263 -4.49 14.84 6.07
N SER A 264 -4.36 13.69 6.72
CA SER A 264 -4.61 12.43 6.02
C SER A 264 -6.11 12.26 5.79
N LYS A 265 -6.47 11.59 4.68
CA LYS A 265 -7.82 11.03 4.61
C LYS A 265 -7.99 9.97 5.70
N PRO A 266 -9.21 9.77 6.23
CA PRO A 266 -9.48 8.68 7.16
C PRO A 266 -9.10 7.33 6.54
N MET A 267 -8.38 6.50 7.28
CA MET A 267 -7.94 5.18 6.84
C MET A 267 -8.21 4.13 7.89
N ALA A 268 -8.48 2.90 7.49
CA ALA A 268 -8.54 1.75 8.38
C ALA A 268 -7.17 1.07 8.43
N LEU A 269 -6.63 0.86 9.62
CA LEU A 269 -5.39 0.13 9.83
C LEU A 269 -5.61 -1.39 9.85
N THR A 270 -6.85 -1.82 9.72
CA THR A 270 -7.27 -3.23 9.54
C THR A 270 -7.04 -3.75 8.12
N ALA A 271 -6.75 -2.89 7.17
CA ALA A 271 -6.42 -3.28 5.82
C ALA A 271 -5.04 -3.94 5.78
N VAL A 272 -4.97 -5.14 5.18
CA VAL A 272 -3.74 -5.93 5.03
C VAL A 272 -3.58 -6.35 3.58
N GLN A 273 -2.34 -6.65 3.20
CA GLN A 273 -2.09 -7.28 1.92
C GLN A 273 -2.47 -8.76 2.02
N ASN A 274 -3.12 -9.27 0.98
CA ASN A 274 -3.35 -10.70 0.86
C ASN A 274 -2.05 -11.44 0.59
N ASP A 275 -2.00 -12.69 1.04
CA ASP A 275 -0.86 -13.56 0.78
C ASP A 275 -0.74 -13.87 -0.72
N ARG A 276 0.49 -13.88 -1.21
CA ARG A 276 0.77 -14.00 -2.66
C ARG A 276 1.45 -15.32 -2.99
N PRO A 277 1.05 -15.96 -4.11
CA PRO A 277 1.75 -17.14 -4.61
C PRO A 277 3.05 -16.77 -5.31
N LEU A 278 3.92 -17.76 -5.45
CA LEU A 278 4.93 -17.79 -6.49
C LEU A 278 4.30 -18.35 -7.77
N VAL A 279 4.44 -17.66 -8.89
CA VAL A 279 4.03 -18.18 -10.19
C VAL A 279 5.16 -19.09 -10.67
N ILE A 280 4.95 -20.41 -10.61
CA ILE A 280 6.00 -21.39 -10.93
C ILE A 280 5.87 -21.92 -12.37
N LYS A 281 4.70 -21.76 -12.99
CA LYS A 281 4.46 -22.10 -14.40
C LYS A 281 3.48 -21.12 -15.02
N ASP A 282 3.74 -20.74 -16.25
CA ASP A 282 2.85 -19.99 -17.16
C ASP A 282 2.53 -20.81 -18.41
N MET A 283 1.74 -20.24 -19.33
CA MET A 283 1.33 -20.89 -20.58
C MET A 283 2.51 -21.21 -21.51
N GLN A 284 3.65 -20.54 -21.35
CA GLN A 284 4.81 -20.69 -22.25
C GLN A 284 5.78 -21.78 -21.79
N ASN A 285 5.69 -22.19 -20.53
CA ASN A 285 6.64 -23.08 -19.89
C ASN A 285 6.01 -24.46 -19.63
N TYR A 286 6.78 -25.53 -19.92
CA TYR A 286 6.45 -26.88 -19.49
C TYR A 286 7.24 -27.24 -18.25
N MET A 287 6.57 -27.84 -17.26
CA MET A 287 7.16 -28.19 -15.97
C MET A 287 6.79 -29.61 -15.56
N THR A 288 7.80 -30.37 -15.15
CA THR A 288 7.62 -31.75 -14.62
C THR A 288 7.98 -31.87 -13.14
N SER A 289 8.67 -30.90 -12.59
CA SER A 289 9.02 -30.86 -11.17
C SER A 289 9.28 -29.43 -10.72
N TYR A 290 9.11 -29.21 -9.43
CA TYR A 290 9.43 -27.98 -8.74
C TYR A 290 10.15 -28.30 -7.44
N GLU A 291 11.13 -27.47 -7.05
CA GLU A 291 11.87 -27.61 -5.80
C GLU A 291 11.76 -26.32 -5.00
N TYR A 292 11.55 -26.46 -3.70
CA TYR A 292 11.48 -25.33 -2.76
C TYR A 292 12.29 -25.61 -1.52
N VAL A 293 12.92 -24.57 -0.95
CA VAL A 293 13.78 -24.64 0.23
C VAL A 293 13.17 -23.79 1.34
N TRP A 294 12.88 -24.40 2.48
CA TRP A 294 12.50 -23.69 3.70
C TRP A 294 13.76 -23.39 4.53
N ASN A 295 13.88 -22.16 5.00
CA ASN A 295 15.02 -21.69 5.79
C ASN A 295 14.76 -21.71 7.30
N GLU A 296 13.55 -22.05 7.71
CA GLU A 296 13.16 -22.16 9.13
C GLU A 296 12.48 -23.49 9.40
N PRO A 297 12.66 -24.07 10.59
CA PRO A 297 11.94 -25.28 10.98
C PRO A 297 10.47 -24.94 11.24
N GLY A 298 9.59 -25.84 10.85
CA GLY A 298 8.15 -25.60 11.01
C GLY A 298 7.27 -26.61 10.32
N THR A 299 5.96 -26.43 10.47
CA THR A 299 4.97 -27.18 9.72
C THR A 299 4.22 -26.24 8.79
N TYR A 300 4.32 -26.51 7.50
CA TYR A 300 3.81 -25.69 6.42
C TYR A 300 2.67 -26.35 5.70
N VAL A 301 1.59 -25.62 5.38
CA VAL A 301 0.53 -26.07 4.48
C VAL A 301 0.85 -25.54 3.09
N VAL A 302 1.47 -26.38 2.31
CA VAL A 302 1.87 -26.07 0.93
C VAL A 302 0.69 -26.22 0.00
N THR A 303 0.43 -25.23 -0.84
CA THR A 303 -0.73 -25.26 -1.74
C THR A 303 -0.29 -24.97 -3.17
N PHE A 304 -0.69 -25.86 -4.08
CA PHE A 304 -0.61 -25.66 -5.53
C PHE A 304 -1.98 -25.26 -6.07
N VAL A 305 -2.04 -24.26 -6.94
CA VAL A 305 -3.26 -23.80 -7.59
C VAL A 305 -3.06 -23.82 -9.09
N GLY A 306 -3.63 -24.81 -9.76
CA GLY A 306 -3.62 -24.94 -11.21
C GLY A 306 -4.80 -24.20 -11.82
N ILE A 307 -4.56 -23.38 -12.84
CA ILE A 307 -5.56 -22.54 -13.48
C ILE A 307 -5.48 -22.72 -14.99
N ASN A 308 -6.64 -23.02 -15.61
CA ASN A 308 -6.84 -22.92 -17.05
C ASN A 308 -7.84 -21.80 -17.33
N THR A 309 -7.55 -20.95 -18.29
CA THR A 309 -8.40 -19.81 -18.63
C THR A 309 -8.45 -19.61 -20.14
N ASN A 310 -9.65 -19.51 -20.68
CA ASN A 310 -9.90 -19.09 -22.07
C ASN A 310 -11.11 -18.15 -22.10
N TYR A 311 -11.53 -17.71 -23.31
CA TYR A 311 -12.66 -16.82 -23.46
C TYR A 311 -14.01 -17.44 -23.03
N ALA A 312 -14.10 -18.77 -22.96
CA ALA A 312 -15.31 -19.49 -22.56
C ALA A 312 -15.45 -19.63 -21.02
N GLY A 313 -14.34 -19.47 -20.27
CA GLY A 313 -14.34 -19.54 -18.81
C GLY A 313 -12.98 -19.77 -18.18
N ALA A 314 -13.00 -19.91 -16.87
CA ALA A 314 -11.84 -20.25 -16.05
C ALA A 314 -12.13 -21.49 -15.19
N SER A 315 -11.11 -22.33 -15.03
CA SER A 315 -11.14 -23.50 -14.14
C SER A 315 -9.95 -23.43 -13.20
N GLN A 316 -10.19 -23.80 -11.95
CA GLN A 316 -9.17 -23.85 -10.92
C GLN A 316 -9.23 -25.18 -10.20
N LEU A 317 -8.06 -25.77 -9.96
CA LEU A 317 -7.90 -26.97 -9.11
C LEU A 317 -6.85 -26.67 -8.04
N VAL A 318 -7.16 -26.98 -6.78
CA VAL A 318 -6.30 -26.74 -5.62
C VAL A 318 -5.81 -28.07 -5.06
N LYS A 319 -4.53 -28.17 -4.73
CA LYS A 319 -3.93 -29.32 -4.05
C LYS A 319 -3.08 -28.85 -2.88
N GLU A 320 -3.29 -29.46 -1.72
CA GLU A 320 -2.59 -29.10 -0.49
C GLU A 320 -1.78 -30.27 0.07
N PHE A 321 -0.64 -29.95 0.66
CA PHE A 321 0.27 -30.87 1.33
C PHE A 321 0.67 -30.28 2.67
N LYS A 322 0.76 -31.10 3.69
CA LYS A 322 1.34 -30.72 4.98
C LYS A 322 2.77 -31.22 5.05
N ILE A 323 3.71 -30.31 5.19
CA ILE A 323 5.14 -30.60 5.24
C ILE A 323 5.69 -30.15 6.59
N THR A 324 6.48 -31.01 7.24
CA THR A 324 7.20 -30.65 8.46
C THR A 324 8.69 -30.63 8.14
N VAL A 325 9.32 -29.48 8.39
CA VAL A 325 10.75 -29.21 8.21
C VAL A 325 11.41 -29.16 9.59
N PHE A 326 12.45 -29.93 9.77
CA PHE A 326 13.23 -30.04 11.01
C PHE A 326 14.56 -29.27 10.87
N GLU A 327 15.18 -28.97 12.00
CA GLU A 327 16.54 -28.40 12.04
C GLU A 327 17.60 -29.32 11.39
#